data_ab1208349d4635b14f71afeb00c9a288
#
_entry.id   ab1208349d4635b14f71afeb00c9a288
#
_cell.length_a   1.000
_cell.length_b   1.000
_cell.length_c   1.000
_cell.angle_alpha   90.00
_cell.angle_beta   90.00
_cell.angle_gamma   90.00
#
_symmetry.space_group_name_H-M   'P 1'
#
loop_
_entity.id
_entity.type
_entity.pdbx_description
1 polymer ?
#
loop_
_entity_poly.entity_id
_entity_poly.type
_entity_poly.pdbx_seq_one_letter_code
_entity_poly.pdbx_strand_id
1 'polypeptide(L)'
;MITKHHGAARIGVAFTSLALMGVLAGCTSTKSETTSTSAGTTSAAPSAGGTYTLWDPYPDRDAKSTWAAAINVCAGNLGITIDRNSGNTGDTVKDLTTAASNLPDIAMVDNPKVSTLADAGLLTTAAENGLDTSNIQANILSAGEINGDVYGVPVGANTLGLYYNPKVLTDAGVDIATVKDYASLTAAIQKVVAAGHKGITFSAVGTEEGSFQFLPWFWGAKADLTKLDAPESIAALTLWTDWVKNGLAPQSVLTNTQGTSWDEFLTGDFGFAENGSWFQGAADENGYKVIQIPGIDGGSAPAPTGGEFIAIPVQKDTSRYATSAKIVECLTEGSAGATALGYVAPTKAGADAQAAANAAGANEFWVKAVSDAKPRTADNLGTKYSVISEQLYTAVQVALSGGSSPTDALKAAQAAAVKNLG
;
A
#
# COMPACT_ATOMS: atom_id res chain seq x y z
N MET A 1 -6.90 34.49 -46.15
CA MET A 1 -7.94 35.53 -46.33
C MET A 1 -8.55 35.80 -44.98
N ILE A 2 -8.21 36.92 -44.43
CA ILE A 2 -9.10 37.99 -43.92
C ILE A 2 -9.69 37.62 -42.52
N THR A 3 -9.16 38.09 -41.47
CA THR A 3 -9.09 39.34 -40.68
C THR A 3 -10.23 39.45 -39.65
N LYS A 4 -9.83 39.58 -38.34
CA LYS A 4 -9.96 40.79 -37.45
C LYS A 4 -11.42 41.11 -37.03
N HIS A 5 -11.78 41.55 -35.86
CA HIS A 5 -11.19 42.37 -34.81
C HIS A 5 -12.11 42.43 -33.57
N HIS A 6 -11.50 42.63 -32.38
CA HIS A 6 -11.84 43.58 -31.30
C HIS A 6 -13.20 43.50 -30.57
N GLY A 7 -13.21 43.53 -29.27
CA GLY A 7 -13.32 44.71 -28.49
C GLY A 7 -13.50 44.47 -26.98
N ALA A 8 -12.68 45.12 -26.22
CA ALA A 8 -12.74 45.24 -24.76
C ALA A 8 -13.85 46.22 -24.34
N ALA A 9 -14.47 45.94 -23.21
CA ALA A 9 -15.16 46.98 -22.44
C ALA A 9 -14.95 46.73 -20.93
N ARG A 10 -14.17 47.61 -20.32
CA ARG A 10 -14.10 47.85 -18.88
C ARG A 10 -15.25 48.75 -18.50
N ILE A 11 -16.00 48.42 -17.44
CA ILE A 11 -16.79 49.41 -16.66
C ILE A 11 -16.51 49.14 -15.19
N GLY A 12 -15.84 50.07 -14.58
CA GLY A 12 -15.76 50.20 -13.13
C GLY A 12 -16.80 51.24 -12.66
N VAL A 13 -17.40 50.98 -11.51
CA VAL A 13 -18.10 52.04 -10.73
C VAL A 13 -17.84 51.80 -9.25
N ALA A 14 -17.58 52.91 -8.64
CA ALA A 14 -17.04 53.27 -7.35
C ALA A 14 -18.06 53.16 -6.18
N PHE A 15 -17.46 53.06 -5.00
CA PHE A 15 -17.78 53.52 -3.67
C PHE A 15 -19.15 54.18 -3.39
N THR A 16 -19.78 53.74 -2.28
CA THR A 16 -20.31 54.70 -1.30
C THR A 16 -20.34 54.07 0.11
N SER A 17 -19.63 54.77 1.01
CA SER A 17 -19.61 54.62 2.45
C SER A 17 -20.85 55.27 3.03
N LEU A 18 -21.47 54.69 4.06
CA LEU A 18 -22.32 55.47 4.99
C LEU A 18 -22.09 54.98 6.41
N ALA A 19 -21.52 55.83 7.22
CA ALA A 19 -21.44 55.74 8.68
C ALA A 19 -22.69 56.40 9.27
N LEU A 20 -23.24 55.84 10.34
CA LEU A 20 -24.06 56.57 11.29
C LEU A 20 -23.80 56.11 12.71
N MET A 21 -23.51 57.10 13.55
CA MET A 21 -23.28 57.05 14.99
C MET A 21 -24.55 57.06 15.82
N GLY A 22 -24.37 56.57 17.06
CA GLY A 22 -25.05 57.09 18.25
C GLY A 22 -26.04 56.09 18.87
N VAL A 23 -26.11 55.83 20.17
CA VAL A 23 -26.09 56.70 21.33
C VAL A 23 -25.81 55.84 22.59
N LEU A 24 -25.11 56.44 23.56
CA LEU A 24 -24.82 55.98 24.92
C LEU A 24 -26.06 56.06 25.86
N ALA A 25 -26.13 55.11 26.82
CA ALA A 25 -26.52 55.29 28.24
C ALA A 25 -26.76 53.88 28.82
N GLY A 26 -26.36 53.49 30.00
CA GLY A 26 -25.96 54.11 31.24
C GLY A 26 -25.54 52.99 32.23
N CYS A 27 -24.75 53.37 33.22
CA CYS A 27 -24.13 52.55 34.26
C CYS A 27 -25.11 51.92 35.23
N THR A 28 -24.80 50.70 35.71
CA THR A 28 -24.81 50.45 37.18
C THR A 28 -23.82 49.27 37.44
N SER A 29 -22.90 49.52 38.36
CA SER A 29 -21.91 48.62 38.90
C SER A 29 -22.49 47.66 39.93
N THR A 30 -22.18 46.36 39.82
CA THR A 30 -22.14 45.49 40.99
C THR A 30 -20.97 44.52 40.83
N LYS A 31 -20.09 44.53 41.83
CA LYS A 31 -18.96 43.60 42.00
C LYS A 31 -19.46 42.18 42.15
N SER A 32 -18.88 41.25 41.45
CA SER A 32 -18.84 39.84 41.85
C SER A 32 -17.60 39.15 41.31
N GLU A 33 -17.09 38.27 42.09
CA GLU A 33 -15.80 37.63 42.13
C GLU A 33 -15.43 36.85 40.89
N THR A 34 -14.15 36.89 40.60
CA THR A 34 -13.43 36.13 39.53
C THR A 34 -13.40 34.67 39.92
N THR A 35 -14.18 33.84 39.24
CA THR A 35 -13.95 32.42 39.16
C THR A 35 -13.48 32.15 37.75
N SER A 36 -12.19 31.84 37.61
CA SER A 36 -11.57 31.34 36.36
C SER A 36 -12.14 29.96 36.01
N THR A 37 -13.10 29.95 35.10
CA THR A 37 -13.55 28.71 34.49
C THR A 37 -12.63 28.43 33.32
N SER A 38 -11.78 27.40 33.48
CA SER A 38 -11.04 26.73 32.40
C SER A 38 -12.05 26.35 31.33
N ALA A 39 -11.89 26.89 30.12
CA ALA A 39 -12.61 26.44 28.94
C ALA A 39 -12.14 25.03 28.60
N GLY A 40 -12.85 24.04 29.11
CA GLY A 40 -12.77 22.69 28.63
C GLY A 40 -13.26 22.68 27.18
N THR A 41 -12.39 22.32 26.25
CA THR A 41 -12.77 21.93 24.91
C THR A 41 -13.74 20.74 25.04
N THR A 42 -15.02 20.98 25.01
CA THR A 42 -16.02 19.93 24.84
C THR A 42 -15.85 19.41 23.42
N SER A 43 -15.17 18.29 23.30
CA SER A 43 -15.29 17.44 22.12
C SER A 43 -16.77 17.18 21.88
N ALA A 44 -17.31 17.68 20.78
CA ALA A 44 -18.71 17.46 20.43
C ALA A 44 -18.93 15.94 20.34
N ALA A 45 -19.92 15.43 21.06
CA ALA A 45 -20.33 14.04 20.92
C ALA A 45 -20.70 13.79 19.44
N PRO A 46 -20.32 12.67 18.83
CA PRO A 46 -20.66 12.39 17.45
C PRO A 46 -22.19 12.46 17.30
N SER A 47 -22.64 13.09 16.22
CA SER A 47 -24.06 13.09 15.88
C SER A 47 -24.45 11.63 15.58
N ALA A 48 -25.34 11.05 16.39
CA ALA A 48 -25.90 9.74 16.15
C ALA A 48 -26.65 9.74 14.81
N GLY A 49 -26.21 8.94 13.86
CA GLY A 49 -26.79 8.81 12.51
C GLY A 49 -26.05 9.60 11.43
N GLY A 50 -26.16 9.09 10.22
CA GLY A 50 -25.56 9.68 9.01
C GLY A 50 -24.92 8.64 8.12
N THR A 51 -24.72 8.98 6.84
CA THR A 51 -23.96 8.16 5.89
C THR A 51 -22.58 8.74 5.70
N TYR A 52 -21.57 7.91 5.88
CA TYR A 52 -20.15 8.20 5.67
C TYR A 52 -19.66 7.40 4.46
N THR A 53 -18.79 7.99 3.66
CA THR A 53 -18.26 7.37 2.45
C THR A 53 -16.85 6.83 2.71
N LEU A 54 -16.61 5.59 2.30
CA LEU A 54 -15.31 4.93 2.33
C LEU A 54 -14.92 4.49 0.93
N TRP A 55 -13.75 4.92 0.46
CA TRP A 55 -13.17 4.42 -0.77
C TRP A 55 -12.02 3.47 -0.44
N ASP A 56 -12.01 2.29 -1.06
CA ASP A 56 -10.96 1.29 -0.86
C ASP A 56 -10.53 0.60 -2.18
N PRO A 57 -9.30 0.02 -2.22
CA PRO A 57 -8.75 -0.59 -3.44
C PRO A 57 -9.10 -2.08 -3.59
N TYR A 58 -10.25 -2.54 -3.08
CA TYR A 58 -10.59 -3.96 -3.04
C TYR A 58 -11.91 -4.30 -3.77
N PRO A 59 -11.94 -4.20 -5.11
CA PRO A 59 -13.16 -4.50 -5.87
C PRO A 59 -13.56 -5.99 -5.80
N ASP A 60 -12.63 -6.88 -5.49
CA ASP A 60 -12.83 -8.31 -5.29
C ASP A 60 -13.41 -8.67 -3.91
N ARG A 61 -13.37 -7.74 -2.95
CA ARG A 61 -13.93 -7.92 -1.60
C ARG A 61 -15.41 -7.49 -1.59
N ASP A 62 -16.28 -8.35 -2.07
CA ASP A 62 -17.73 -8.10 -2.14
C ASP A 62 -18.40 -7.93 -0.76
N ALA A 63 -19.72 -7.75 -0.75
CA ALA A 63 -20.51 -7.55 0.47
C ALA A 63 -20.50 -8.75 1.44
N LYS A 64 -20.02 -9.93 1.02
CA LYS A 64 -19.90 -11.14 1.84
C LYS A 64 -18.49 -11.33 2.41
N SER A 65 -17.54 -10.51 2.01
CA SER A 65 -16.15 -10.62 2.45
C SER A 65 -15.99 -10.30 3.94
N THR A 66 -14.93 -10.81 4.54
CA THR A 66 -14.53 -10.50 5.92
C THR A 66 -14.26 -9.00 6.09
N TRP A 67 -13.74 -8.32 5.06
CA TRP A 67 -13.53 -6.89 5.07
C TRP A 67 -14.85 -6.11 5.13
N ALA A 68 -15.84 -6.46 4.30
CA ALA A 68 -17.16 -5.83 4.36
C ALA A 68 -17.83 -6.08 5.73
N ALA A 69 -17.64 -7.26 6.32
CA ALA A 69 -18.13 -7.55 7.66
C ALA A 69 -17.47 -6.66 8.73
N ALA A 70 -16.16 -6.43 8.66
CA ALA A 70 -15.44 -5.52 9.57
C ALA A 70 -15.97 -4.07 9.46
N ILE A 71 -16.17 -3.58 8.25
CA ILE A 71 -16.78 -2.25 8.01
C ILE A 71 -18.19 -2.16 8.64
N ASN A 72 -19.02 -3.20 8.43
CA ASN A 72 -20.39 -3.22 8.99
C ASN A 72 -20.41 -3.26 10.51
N VAL A 73 -19.45 -3.96 11.14
CA VAL A 73 -19.31 -3.96 12.60
C VAL A 73 -18.99 -2.56 13.10
N CYS A 74 -18.06 -1.86 12.48
CA CYS A 74 -17.70 -0.48 12.83
C CYS A 74 -18.89 0.48 12.62
N ALA A 75 -19.61 0.36 11.50
CA ALA A 75 -20.80 1.14 11.24
C ALA A 75 -21.87 0.94 12.32
N GLY A 76 -22.13 -0.32 12.69
CA GLY A 76 -23.09 -0.68 13.74
C GLY A 76 -22.70 -0.15 15.11
N ASN A 77 -21.44 -0.26 15.51
CA ASN A 77 -20.91 0.24 16.78
C ASN A 77 -21.04 1.75 16.91
N LEU A 78 -20.94 2.48 15.80
CA LEU A 78 -21.03 3.94 15.75
C LEU A 78 -22.46 4.45 15.47
N GLY A 79 -23.42 3.57 15.17
CA GLY A 79 -24.79 3.92 14.84
C GLY A 79 -24.91 4.73 13.54
N ILE A 80 -24.06 4.44 12.54
CA ILE A 80 -23.99 5.13 11.25
C ILE A 80 -24.16 4.13 10.09
N THR A 81 -24.25 4.65 8.87
CA THR A 81 -24.08 3.87 7.63
C THR A 81 -22.75 4.20 6.98
N ILE A 82 -22.02 3.21 6.48
CA ILE A 82 -20.84 3.41 5.65
C ILE A 82 -21.19 3.00 4.22
N ASP A 83 -21.16 3.99 3.31
CA ASP A 83 -21.31 3.77 1.86
C ASP A 83 -19.91 3.52 1.28
N ARG A 84 -19.66 2.26 0.89
CA ARG A 84 -18.38 1.79 0.41
C ARG A 84 -18.32 1.86 -1.11
N ASN A 85 -17.31 2.53 -1.64
CA ASN A 85 -16.95 2.51 -3.06
C ASN A 85 -15.56 1.85 -3.23
N SER A 86 -15.53 0.73 -3.96
CA SER A 86 -14.30 -0.03 -4.20
C SER A 86 -13.83 0.16 -5.63
N GLY A 87 -12.57 0.53 -5.80
CA GLY A 87 -11.89 0.64 -7.08
C GLY A 87 -10.53 -0.06 -7.05
N ASN A 88 -9.79 -0.04 -8.17
CA ASN A 88 -8.39 -0.47 -8.14
C ASN A 88 -7.52 0.58 -7.45
N THR A 89 -6.37 0.17 -6.89
CA THR A 89 -5.44 1.08 -6.18
C THR A 89 -5.08 2.32 -7.00
N GLY A 90 -4.78 2.14 -8.29
CA GLY A 90 -4.45 3.25 -9.19
C GLY A 90 -5.63 4.19 -9.44
N ASP A 91 -6.82 3.65 -9.54
CA ASP A 91 -8.05 4.43 -9.74
C ASP A 91 -8.40 5.22 -8.48
N THR A 92 -8.28 4.64 -7.29
CA THR A 92 -8.54 5.33 -6.02
C THR A 92 -7.67 6.57 -5.88
N VAL A 93 -6.37 6.50 -6.17
CA VAL A 93 -5.47 7.66 -6.12
C VAL A 93 -5.84 8.70 -7.17
N LYS A 94 -6.13 8.27 -8.41
CA LYS A 94 -6.59 9.15 -9.49
C LYS A 94 -7.88 9.85 -9.11
N ASP A 95 -8.84 9.11 -8.58
CA ASP A 95 -10.15 9.64 -8.20
C ASP A 95 -10.02 10.65 -7.06
N LEU A 96 -9.17 10.39 -6.05
CA LEU A 96 -8.86 11.35 -4.99
C LEU A 96 -8.25 12.64 -5.54
N THR A 97 -7.35 12.54 -6.52
CA THR A 97 -6.70 13.72 -7.13
C THR A 97 -7.64 14.50 -8.05
N THR A 98 -8.63 13.85 -8.66
CA THR A 98 -9.55 14.48 -9.61
C THR A 98 -10.89 14.89 -8.99
N ALA A 99 -11.28 14.33 -7.85
CA ALA A 99 -12.57 14.58 -7.18
C ALA A 99 -12.74 16.01 -6.66
N ALA A 100 -11.66 16.77 -6.51
CA ALA A 100 -11.58 18.21 -6.17
C ALA A 100 -12.51 18.73 -5.05
N SER A 101 -13.75 18.27 -4.96
CA SER A 101 -14.74 18.76 -4.01
C SER A 101 -15.68 17.68 -3.44
N ASN A 102 -15.54 16.45 -3.90
CA ASN A 102 -16.37 15.32 -3.46
C ASN A 102 -15.49 14.18 -2.94
N LEU A 103 -14.51 14.52 -2.12
CA LEU A 103 -13.65 13.54 -1.47
C LEU A 103 -14.47 12.71 -0.47
N PRO A 104 -14.13 11.40 -0.31
CA PRO A 104 -14.80 10.56 0.66
C PRO A 104 -14.44 10.98 2.10
N ASP A 105 -15.22 10.54 3.07
CA ASP A 105 -14.91 10.76 4.48
C ASP A 105 -13.66 10.01 4.91
N ILE A 106 -13.41 8.85 4.27
CA ILE A 106 -12.28 7.98 4.54
C ILE A 106 -11.81 7.38 3.21
N ALA A 107 -10.50 7.30 3.03
CA ALA A 107 -9.89 6.63 1.89
C ALA A 107 -8.83 5.64 2.36
N MET A 108 -8.85 4.43 1.78
CA MET A 108 -7.74 3.49 1.90
C MET A 108 -6.80 3.67 0.72
N VAL A 109 -5.52 3.83 1.02
CA VAL A 109 -4.49 4.17 0.05
C VAL A 109 -3.28 3.26 0.24
N ASP A 110 -2.79 2.68 -0.85
CA ASP A 110 -1.53 1.91 -0.83
C ASP A 110 -0.39 2.77 -0.25
N ASN A 111 0.40 2.18 0.61
CA ASN A 111 1.35 2.89 1.46
C ASN A 111 2.28 3.87 0.71
N PRO A 112 2.86 3.59 -0.47
CA PRO A 112 3.73 4.55 -1.14
C PRO A 112 2.98 5.74 -1.75
N LYS A 113 1.64 5.69 -1.82
CA LYS A 113 0.83 6.76 -2.39
C LYS A 113 0.38 7.79 -1.35
N VAL A 114 0.50 7.48 -0.07
CA VAL A 114 0.19 8.43 1.02
C VAL A 114 1.00 9.71 0.85
N SER A 115 2.31 9.59 0.58
CA SER A 115 3.18 10.76 0.37
C SER A 115 2.74 11.64 -0.80
N THR A 116 2.32 11.04 -1.91
CA THR A 116 1.83 11.78 -3.08
C THR A 116 0.56 12.58 -2.78
N LEU A 117 -0.37 11.99 -2.04
CA LEU A 117 -1.62 12.64 -1.67
C LEU A 117 -1.42 13.71 -0.58
N ALA A 118 -0.50 13.48 0.36
CA ALA A 118 -0.12 14.47 1.37
C ALA A 118 0.54 15.70 0.73
N ASP A 119 1.50 15.52 -0.18
CA ASP A 119 2.13 16.61 -0.92
C ASP A 119 1.13 17.41 -1.77
N ALA A 120 0.09 16.74 -2.27
CA ALA A 120 -0.99 17.41 -2.99
C ALA A 120 -1.97 18.16 -2.05
N GLY A 121 -1.79 18.12 -0.73
CA GLY A 121 -2.65 18.75 0.26
C GLY A 121 -4.06 18.13 0.33
N LEU A 122 -4.20 16.86 -0.02
CA LEU A 122 -5.48 16.16 -0.08
C LEU A 122 -5.82 15.39 1.21
N LEU A 123 -4.87 15.21 2.12
CA LEU A 123 -5.03 14.47 3.35
C LEU A 123 -4.84 15.37 4.58
N THR A 124 -5.57 15.08 5.63
CA THR A 124 -5.34 15.63 6.98
C THR A 124 -4.35 14.74 7.73
N THR A 125 -3.69 15.29 8.75
CA THR A 125 -2.79 14.50 9.60
C THR A 125 -3.54 13.67 10.64
N ALA A 126 -2.92 12.60 11.12
CA ALA A 126 -3.43 11.82 12.24
C ALA A 126 -3.60 12.68 13.50
N ALA A 127 -2.64 13.58 13.76
CA ALA A 127 -2.66 14.48 14.91
C ALA A 127 -3.83 15.48 14.86
N GLU A 128 -4.15 16.06 13.68
CA GLU A 128 -5.31 16.93 13.50
C GLU A 128 -6.64 16.25 13.84
N ASN A 129 -6.70 14.93 13.62
CA ASN A 129 -7.88 14.10 13.87
C ASN A 129 -7.86 13.42 15.26
N GLY A 130 -6.84 13.65 16.07
CA GLY A 130 -6.68 13.05 17.40
C GLY A 130 -6.40 11.54 17.40
N LEU A 131 -5.91 10.99 16.29
CA LEU A 131 -5.58 9.57 16.15
C LEU A 131 -4.22 9.27 16.81
N ASP A 132 -4.19 8.25 17.67
CA ASP A 132 -2.96 7.79 18.33
C ASP A 132 -2.23 6.76 17.46
N THR A 133 -1.04 7.11 17.00
CA THR A 133 -0.17 6.25 16.21
C THR A 133 1.06 5.73 16.97
N SER A 134 1.16 6.04 18.27
CA SER A 134 2.34 5.75 19.09
C SER A 134 2.64 4.26 19.27
N ASN A 135 1.63 3.39 19.15
CA ASN A 135 1.74 1.95 19.31
C ASN A 135 2.05 1.20 18.00
N ILE A 136 2.12 1.91 16.87
CA ILE A 136 2.36 1.31 15.56
C ILE A 136 3.85 1.07 15.36
N GLN A 137 4.21 -0.07 14.78
CA GLN A 137 5.60 -0.41 14.47
C GLN A 137 6.19 0.60 13.47
N ALA A 138 7.38 1.15 13.79
CA ALA A 138 7.97 2.26 13.04
C ALA A 138 8.22 1.93 11.55
N ASN A 139 8.63 0.69 11.23
CA ASN A 139 8.84 0.25 9.85
C ASN A 139 7.53 0.19 9.03
N ILE A 140 6.37 0.06 9.70
CA ILE A 140 5.06 0.10 9.06
C ILE A 140 4.58 1.55 8.94
N LEU A 141 4.69 2.33 10.02
CA LEU A 141 4.20 3.71 10.08
C LEU A 141 4.95 4.66 9.13
N SER A 142 6.26 4.44 8.95
CA SER A 142 7.15 5.34 8.21
C SER A 142 6.72 5.63 6.76
N ALA A 143 5.94 4.75 6.14
CA ALA A 143 5.42 4.99 4.79
C ALA A 143 4.31 6.08 4.75
N GLY A 144 3.63 6.30 5.87
CA GLY A 144 2.63 7.36 6.05
C GLY A 144 3.17 8.62 6.71
N GLU A 145 4.47 8.64 7.09
CA GLU A 145 5.13 9.77 7.73
C GLU A 145 5.87 10.64 6.71
N ILE A 146 5.47 11.89 6.59
CA ILE A 146 6.05 12.85 5.65
C ILE A 146 6.42 14.11 6.43
N ASN A 147 7.72 14.47 6.46
CA ASN A 147 8.25 15.63 7.17
C ASN A 147 7.95 15.65 8.69
N GLY A 148 7.74 14.47 9.29
CA GLY A 148 7.43 14.31 10.72
C GLY A 148 5.93 14.30 11.05
N ASP A 149 5.06 14.49 10.05
CA ASP A 149 3.61 14.37 10.20
C ASP A 149 3.10 13.05 9.61
N VAL A 150 2.17 12.40 10.29
CA VAL A 150 1.53 11.14 9.84
C VAL A 150 0.22 11.44 9.15
N TYR A 151 0.04 10.97 7.92
CA TYR A 151 -1.11 11.25 7.03
C TYR A 151 -2.06 10.07 6.85
N GLY A 152 -2.12 9.18 7.78
CA GLY A 152 -3.02 8.02 7.79
C GLY A 152 -2.61 7.01 8.83
N VAL A 153 -3.49 6.04 9.09
CA VAL A 153 -3.25 4.95 10.02
C VAL A 153 -3.22 3.63 9.23
N PRO A 154 -2.15 2.83 9.30
CA PRO A 154 -2.12 1.55 8.60
C PRO A 154 -3.17 0.59 9.18
N VAL A 155 -4.02 0.03 8.33
CA VAL A 155 -4.98 -1.00 8.74
C VAL A 155 -4.29 -2.32 9.08
N GLY A 156 -3.16 -2.56 8.45
CA GLY A 156 -2.28 -3.70 8.62
C GLY A 156 -1.11 -3.59 7.68
N ALA A 157 -0.19 -4.53 7.79
CA ALA A 157 0.95 -4.65 6.90
C ALA A 157 1.01 -6.03 6.26
N ASN A 158 1.51 -6.09 5.06
CA ASN A 158 1.79 -7.31 4.33
C ASN A 158 3.19 -7.30 3.75
N THR A 159 3.64 -8.43 3.29
CA THR A 159 4.90 -8.57 2.54
C THR A 159 4.85 -9.82 1.69
N LEU A 160 5.91 -10.08 0.95
CA LEU A 160 6.04 -11.20 0.02
C LEU A 160 6.84 -12.35 0.60
N GLY A 161 6.51 -13.54 0.14
CA GLY A 161 7.23 -14.78 0.43
C GLY A 161 7.26 -15.69 -0.79
N LEU A 162 8.07 -16.72 -0.72
CA LEU A 162 8.14 -17.76 -1.74
C LEU A 162 7.32 -18.97 -1.32
N TYR A 163 6.13 -19.09 -1.89
CA TYR A 163 5.29 -20.28 -1.73
C TYR A 163 5.84 -21.44 -2.56
N TYR A 164 5.64 -22.66 -2.07
CA TYR A 164 5.98 -23.86 -2.79
C TYR A 164 4.94 -24.96 -2.61
N ASN A 165 4.84 -25.83 -3.61
CA ASN A 165 3.98 -27.00 -3.59
C ASN A 165 4.81 -28.22 -3.17
N PRO A 166 4.64 -28.75 -1.92
CA PRO A 166 5.41 -29.87 -1.41
C PRO A 166 5.32 -31.13 -2.28
N LYS A 167 4.14 -31.35 -2.90
CA LYS A 167 3.93 -32.52 -3.76
C LYS A 167 4.78 -32.42 -5.03
N VAL A 168 4.74 -31.30 -5.73
CA VAL A 168 5.54 -31.06 -6.95
C VAL A 168 7.04 -31.14 -6.65
N LEU A 169 7.48 -30.56 -5.51
CA LEU A 169 8.88 -30.63 -5.11
C LEU A 169 9.31 -32.07 -4.83
N THR A 170 8.46 -32.86 -4.18
CA THR A 170 8.74 -34.28 -3.93
C THR A 170 8.83 -35.08 -5.24
N ASP A 171 7.89 -34.87 -6.15
CA ASP A 171 7.87 -35.51 -7.47
C ASP A 171 9.14 -35.15 -8.29
N ALA A 172 9.64 -33.95 -8.13
CA ALA A 172 10.88 -33.45 -8.78
C ALA A 172 12.18 -33.79 -8.03
N GLY A 173 12.11 -34.46 -6.88
CA GLY A 173 13.28 -34.75 -6.05
C GLY A 173 13.98 -33.51 -5.51
N VAL A 174 13.22 -32.46 -5.20
CA VAL A 174 13.71 -31.20 -4.62
C VAL A 174 13.52 -31.20 -3.11
N ASP A 175 14.59 -31.06 -2.36
CA ASP A 175 14.55 -30.75 -0.94
C ASP A 175 14.57 -29.23 -0.75
N ILE A 176 13.48 -28.68 -0.26
CA ILE A 176 13.32 -27.23 -0.01
C ILE A 176 14.41 -26.69 0.93
N ALA A 177 14.91 -27.52 1.86
CA ALA A 177 15.99 -27.13 2.75
C ALA A 177 17.31 -26.80 2.04
N THR A 178 17.46 -27.19 0.77
CA THR A 178 18.65 -26.88 -0.06
C THR A 178 18.53 -25.54 -0.80
N VAL A 179 17.35 -24.92 -0.83
CA VAL A 179 17.12 -23.62 -1.46
C VAL A 179 17.59 -22.52 -0.50
N LYS A 180 18.75 -21.93 -0.78
CA LYS A 180 19.44 -20.98 0.09
C LYS A 180 19.75 -19.64 -0.57
N ASP A 181 19.87 -19.61 -1.89
CA ASP A 181 20.26 -18.46 -2.71
C ASP A 181 19.62 -18.57 -4.10
N TYR A 182 19.84 -17.56 -4.95
CA TYR A 182 19.30 -17.53 -6.31
C TYR A 182 19.73 -18.71 -7.16
N ALA A 183 20.97 -19.17 -7.01
CA ALA A 183 21.49 -20.27 -7.79
C ALA A 183 20.82 -21.59 -7.41
N SER A 184 20.71 -21.88 -6.12
CA SER A 184 20.05 -23.10 -5.62
C SER A 184 18.55 -23.10 -5.89
N LEU A 185 17.88 -21.94 -5.82
CA LEU A 185 16.48 -21.80 -6.23
C LEU A 185 16.32 -22.07 -7.72
N THR A 186 17.16 -21.46 -8.57
CA THR A 186 17.12 -21.71 -10.02
C THR A 186 17.33 -23.18 -10.34
N ALA A 187 18.28 -23.85 -9.66
CA ALA A 187 18.50 -25.29 -9.83
C ALA A 187 17.29 -26.13 -9.37
N ALA A 188 16.60 -25.72 -8.30
CA ALA A 188 15.38 -26.36 -7.85
C ALA A 188 14.25 -26.20 -8.89
N ILE A 189 14.06 -25.00 -9.43
CA ILE A 189 13.08 -24.74 -10.50
C ILE A 189 13.39 -25.58 -11.75
N GLN A 190 14.65 -25.67 -12.15
CA GLN A 190 15.08 -26.52 -13.28
C GLN A 190 14.72 -27.99 -13.06
N LYS A 191 14.90 -28.55 -11.85
CA LYS A 191 14.49 -29.91 -11.53
C LYS A 191 12.97 -30.10 -11.64
N VAL A 192 12.19 -29.12 -11.15
CA VAL A 192 10.73 -29.12 -11.28
C VAL A 192 10.30 -29.18 -12.74
N VAL A 193 10.89 -28.33 -13.59
CA VAL A 193 10.60 -28.32 -15.03
C VAL A 193 11.06 -29.61 -15.72
N ALA A 194 12.22 -30.16 -15.36
CA ALA A 194 12.72 -31.41 -15.89
C ALA A 194 11.85 -32.63 -15.50
N ALA A 195 11.15 -32.56 -14.37
CA ALA A 195 10.16 -33.56 -13.94
C ALA A 195 8.80 -33.44 -14.67
N GLY A 196 8.64 -32.46 -15.55
CA GLY A 196 7.43 -32.25 -16.35
C GLY A 196 6.40 -31.31 -15.71
N HIS A 197 6.75 -30.63 -14.62
CA HIS A 197 5.95 -29.62 -13.97
C HIS A 197 6.31 -28.20 -14.41
N LYS A 198 5.55 -27.21 -13.95
CA LYS A 198 5.84 -25.78 -14.17
C LYS A 198 6.73 -25.24 -13.04
N GLY A 199 7.67 -24.36 -13.38
CA GLY A 199 8.71 -23.92 -12.46
C GLY A 199 8.19 -22.93 -11.41
N ILE A 200 8.24 -21.64 -11.74
CA ILE A 200 7.83 -20.54 -10.86
C ILE A 200 6.85 -19.61 -11.58
N THR A 201 5.88 -19.06 -10.83
CA THR A 201 5.02 -17.96 -11.30
C THR A 201 5.06 -16.78 -10.34
N PHE A 202 4.85 -15.57 -10.88
CA PHE A 202 4.84 -14.30 -10.18
C PHE A 202 4.13 -13.23 -11.02
N SER A 203 3.94 -12.03 -10.48
CA SER A 203 3.43 -10.88 -11.23
C SER A 203 4.58 -9.99 -11.66
N ALA A 204 4.75 -9.82 -12.98
CA ALA A 204 5.65 -8.82 -13.56
C ALA A 204 4.86 -7.80 -14.39
N VAL A 205 3.58 -7.57 -14.06
CA VAL A 205 2.71 -6.63 -14.75
C VAL A 205 3.30 -5.21 -14.74
N GLY A 206 3.08 -4.44 -15.81
CA GLY A 206 3.63 -3.09 -15.98
C GLY A 206 2.96 -2.02 -15.09
N THR A 207 2.88 -2.26 -13.80
CA THR A 207 2.32 -1.38 -12.78
C THR A 207 3.14 -1.45 -11.49
N GLU A 208 2.76 -0.67 -10.47
CA GLU A 208 3.35 -0.74 -9.12
C GLU A 208 3.35 -2.16 -8.55
N GLU A 209 2.36 -2.96 -8.88
CA GLU A 209 2.26 -4.35 -8.46
C GLU A 209 3.46 -5.19 -8.96
N GLY A 210 3.89 -4.98 -10.22
CA GLY A 210 5.08 -5.64 -10.77
C GLY A 210 6.37 -5.15 -10.11
N SER A 211 6.50 -3.86 -9.78
CA SER A 211 7.63 -3.38 -8.99
C SER A 211 7.64 -4.02 -7.60
N PHE A 212 6.50 -4.05 -6.92
CA PHE A 212 6.36 -4.63 -5.59
C PHE A 212 6.87 -6.08 -5.56
N GLN A 213 6.47 -6.89 -6.55
CA GLN A 213 6.94 -8.27 -6.71
C GLN A 213 8.43 -8.37 -7.08
N PHE A 214 8.97 -7.41 -7.83
CA PHE A 214 10.39 -7.45 -8.21
C PHE A 214 11.33 -7.00 -7.08
N LEU A 215 10.86 -6.19 -6.14
CA LEU A 215 11.70 -5.61 -5.08
C LEU A 215 12.44 -6.63 -4.22
N PRO A 216 11.90 -7.79 -3.81
CA PRO A 216 12.68 -8.77 -3.05
C PRO A 216 13.91 -9.28 -3.81
N TRP A 217 13.78 -9.50 -5.11
CA TRP A 217 14.86 -9.94 -5.96
C TRP A 217 15.88 -8.82 -6.20
N PHE A 218 15.40 -7.60 -6.34
CA PHE A 218 16.21 -6.41 -6.48
C PHE A 218 17.06 -6.15 -5.23
N TRP A 219 16.43 -6.08 -4.06
CA TRP A 219 17.15 -5.88 -2.79
C TRP A 219 17.93 -7.12 -2.34
N GLY A 220 17.45 -8.32 -2.67
CA GLY A 220 18.15 -9.57 -2.43
C GLY A 220 19.45 -9.69 -3.24
N ALA A 221 19.54 -9.00 -4.38
CA ALA A 221 20.77 -8.80 -5.13
C ALA A 221 21.63 -7.64 -4.59
N LYS A 222 21.21 -6.96 -3.50
CA LYS A 222 21.85 -5.79 -2.89
C LYS A 222 21.77 -4.52 -3.73
N ALA A 223 20.79 -4.43 -4.63
CA ALA A 223 20.56 -3.29 -5.49
C ALA A 223 19.95 -2.09 -4.72
N ASP A 224 20.17 -0.89 -5.25
CA ASP A 224 19.75 0.39 -4.70
C ASP A 224 18.80 1.10 -5.68
N LEU A 225 17.61 1.49 -5.22
CA LEU A 225 16.61 2.18 -6.04
C LEU A 225 17.07 3.54 -6.58
N THR A 226 18.11 4.13 -6.02
CA THR A 226 18.71 5.36 -6.55
C THR A 226 19.70 5.10 -7.70
N LYS A 227 20.02 3.82 -7.98
CA LYS A 227 21.02 3.38 -8.96
C LYS A 227 20.52 2.18 -9.76
N LEU A 228 19.46 2.39 -10.56
CA LEU A 228 18.81 1.32 -11.30
C LEU A 228 19.74 0.61 -12.31
N ASP A 229 20.78 1.29 -12.78
CA ASP A 229 21.75 0.74 -13.75
C ASP A 229 23.01 0.12 -13.11
N ALA A 230 23.00 -0.07 -11.78
CA ALA A 230 24.10 -0.73 -11.08
C ALA A 230 24.20 -2.23 -11.43
N PRO A 231 25.40 -2.84 -11.29
CA PRO A 231 25.58 -4.28 -11.57
C PRO A 231 24.62 -5.19 -10.78
N GLU A 232 24.31 -4.82 -9.54
CA GLU A 232 23.39 -5.54 -8.65
C GLU A 232 21.95 -5.53 -9.20
N SER A 233 21.50 -4.39 -9.69
CA SER A 233 20.19 -4.23 -10.35
C SER A 233 20.11 -5.07 -11.63
N ILE A 234 21.19 -5.05 -12.42
CA ILE A 234 21.28 -5.83 -13.66
C ILE A 234 21.25 -7.33 -13.33
N ALA A 235 21.93 -7.77 -12.26
CA ALA A 235 21.91 -9.17 -11.83
C ALA A 235 20.50 -9.63 -11.44
N ALA A 236 19.75 -8.81 -10.69
CA ALA A 236 18.38 -9.11 -10.33
C ALA A 236 17.47 -9.25 -11.56
N LEU A 237 17.53 -8.31 -12.49
CA LEU A 237 16.70 -8.36 -13.70
C LEU A 237 17.10 -9.48 -14.66
N THR A 238 18.38 -9.81 -14.71
CA THR A 238 18.89 -10.95 -15.48
C THR A 238 18.31 -12.26 -14.96
N LEU A 239 18.20 -12.44 -13.63
CA LEU A 239 17.61 -13.64 -13.04
C LEU A 239 16.18 -13.89 -13.57
N TRP A 240 15.31 -12.90 -13.50
CA TRP A 240 13.93 -13.02 -14.00
C TRP A 240 13.87 -13.20 -15.52
N THR A 241 14.70 -12.46 -16.26
CA THR A 241 14.79 -12.57 -17.72
C THR A 241 15.23 -13.97 -18.13
N ASP A 242 16.22 -14.54 -17.45
CA ASP A 242 16.69 -15.90 -17.73
C ASP A 242 15.64 -16.96 -17.37
N TRP A 243 14.88 -16.77 -16.29
CA TRP A 243 13.78 -17.69 -15.97
C TRP A 243 12.72 -17.72 -17.07
N VAL A 244 12.29 -16.56 -17.54
CA VAL A 244 11.29 -16.48 -18.63
C VAL A 244 11.86 -17.02 -19.93
N LYS A 245 13.08 -16.61 -20.32
CA LYS A 245 13.74 -17.02 -21.56
C LYS A 245 13.99 -18.53 -21.64
N ASN A 246 14.30 -19.16 -20.52
CA ASN A 246 14.60 -20.60 -20.45
C ASN A 246 13.36 -21.45 -20.09
N GLY A 247 12.15 -20.86 -20.05
CA GLY A 247 10.91 -21.57 -19.75
C GLY A 247 10.78 -22.03 -18.29
N LEU A 248 11.56 -21.45 -17.38
CA LEU A 248 11.46 -21.70 -15.94
C LEU A 248 10.30 -20.93 -15.30
N ALA A 249 9.93 -19.79 -15.89
CA ALA A 249 8.71 -19.05 -15.63
C ALA A 249 7.93 -18.86 -16.95
N PRO A 250 6.59 -18.87 -16.93
CA PRO A 250 5.78 -18.71 -18.15
C PRO A 250 5.79 -17.26 -18.63
N GLN A 251 5.47 -17.04 -19.92
CA GLN A 251 5.29 -15.68 -20.47
C GLN A 251 4.12 -14.92 -19.84
N SER A 252 3.15 -15.62 -19.25
CA SER A 252 2.00 -15.03 -18.57
C SER A 252 2.38 -14.10 -17.41
N VAL A 253 3.58 -14.27 -16.81
CA VAL A 253 4.07 -13.38 -15.74
C VAL A 253 4.06 -11.90 -16.16
N LEU A 254 4.20 -11.59 -17.45
CA LEU A 254 4.17 -10.22 -17.99
C LEU A 254 2.79 -9.55 -17.89
N THR A 255 1.73 -10.33 -17.80
CA THR A 255 0.34 -9.86 -17.73
C THR A 255 -0.38 -10.30 -16.47
N ASN A 256 0.21 -11.24 -15.74
CA ASN A 256 -0.37 -11.71 -14.49
C ASN A 256 -0.34 -10.60 -13.44
N THR A 257 -1.50 -10.39 -12.82
CA THR A 257 -1.60 -9.74 -11.52
C THR A 257 -1.19 -10.71 -10.41
N GLN A 258 -1.06 -10.25 -9.17
CA GLN A 258 -0.87 -11.12 -8.01
C GLN A 258 -2.00 -12.15 -7.88
N GLY A 259 -3.25 -11.76 -8.19
CA GLY A 259 -4.39 -12.67 -8.21
C GLY A 259 -4.25 -13.74 -9.29
N THR A 260 -4.01 -13.35 -10.54
CA THR A 260 -3.95 -14.34 -11.65
C THR A 260 -2.69 -15.21 -11.61
N SER A 261 -1.56 -14.73 -11.07
CA SER A 261 -0.40 -15.60 -10.80
C SER A 261 -0.70 -16.63 -9.70
N TRP A 262 -1.51 -16.25 -8.71
CA TRP A 262 -1.98 -17.17 -7.70
C TRP A 262 -2.94 -18.22 -8.26
N ASP A 263 -3.87 -17.81 -9.13
CA ASP A 263 -4.76 -18.75 -9.83
C ASP A 263 -3.97 -19.78 -10.66
N GLU A 264 -2.87 -19.36 -11.30
CA GLU A 264 -1.96 -20.31 -11.97
C GLU A 264 -1.33 -21.30 -10.97
N PHE A 265 -0.88 -20.82 -9.81
CA PHE A 265 -0.30 -21.68 -8.78
C PHE A 265 -1.32 -22.67 -8.20
N LEU A 266 -2.58 -22.24 -8.04
CA LEU A 266 -3.68 -23.10 -7.59
C LEU A 266 -4.03 -24.23 -8.56
N THR A 267 -3.55 -24.20 -9.81
CA THR A 267 -3.67 -25.39 -10.70
C THR A 267 -2.96 -26.62 -10.16
N GLY A 268 -2.06 -26.44 -9.20
CA GLY A 268 -1.33 -27.51 -8.53
C GLY A 268 -0.11 -28.06 -9.29
N ASP A 269 0.24 -27.45 -10.43
CA ASP A 269 1.31 -27.91 -11.34
C ASP A 269 2.61 -27.10 -11.21
N PHE A 270 2.57 -25.95 -10.54
CA PHE A 270 3.77 -25.15 -10.30
C PHE A 270 4.53 -25.61 -9.04
N GLY A 271 5.88 -25.60 -9.13
CA GLY A 271 6.74 -25.84 -7.97
C GLY A 271 6.75 -24.69 -7.00
N PHE A 272 6.80 -23.45 -7.54
CA PHE A 272 6.97 -22.23 -6.77
C PHE A 272 6.03 -21.11 -7.23
N ALA A 273 5.67 -20.21 -6.29
CA ALA A 273 5.02 -18.95 -6.59
C ALA A 273 5.52 -17.87 -5.62
N GLU A 274 5.79 -16.67 -6.13
CA GLU A 274 5.96 -15.51 -5.28
C GLU A 274 4.61 -14.85 -5.06
N ASN A 275 4.23 -14.66 -3.81
CA ASN A 275 3.01 -13.92 -3.45
C ASN A 275 3.00 -13.52 -1.97
N GLY A 276 1.97 -12.78 -1.55
CA GLY A 276 1.93 -12.19 -0.23
C GLY A 276 1.07 -12.93 0.79
N SER A 277 1.08 -12.40 2.03
CA SER A 277 0.39 -12.96 3.18
C SER A 277 -1.12 -13.14 2.96
N TRP A 278 -1.72 -12.34 2.08
CA TRP A 278 -3.17 -12.37 1.78
C TRP A 278 -3.65 -13.68 1.13
N PHE A 279 -2.73 -14.51 0.64
CA PHE A 279 -3.05 -15.85 0.11
C PHE A 279 -2.71 -17.00 1.07
N GLN A 280 -2.27 -16.70 2.31
CA GLN A 280 -1.92 -17.75 3.27
C GLN A 280 -3.09 -18.70 3.55
N GLY A 281 -4.32 -18.17 3.68
CA GLY A 281 -5.50 -19.04 3.88
C GLY A 281 -5.70 -20.04 2.74
N ALA A 282 -5.62 -19.56 1.48
CA ALA A 282 -5.73 -20.42 0.31
C ALA A 282 -4.54 -21.39 0.19
N ALA A 283 -3.35 -20.99 0.63
CA ALA A 283 -2.18 -21.86 0.67
C ALA A 283 -2.39 -23.03 1.66
N ASP A 284 -2.91 -22.74 2.85
CA ASP A 284 -3.19 -23.74 3.88
C ASP A 284 -4.24 -24.75 3.41
N GLU A 285 -5.31 -24.29 2.77
CA GLU A 285 -6.36 -25.13 2.19
C GLU A 285 -5.82 -26.12 1.14
N ASN A 286 -4.78 -25.73 0.41
CA ASN A 286 -4.15 -26.55 -0.64
C ASN A 286 -2.88 -27.29 -0.16
N GLY A 287 -2.52 -27.15 1.11
CA GLY A 287 -1.32 -27.79 1.69
C GLY A 287 -0.01 -27.19 1.22
N TYR A 288 -0.03 -26.00 0.61
CA TYR A 288 1.17 -25.27 0.20
C TYR A 288 1.89 -24.69 1.41
N LYS A 289 3.18 -24.43 1.24
CA LYS A 289 4.05 -23.91 2.27
C LYS A 289 4.74 -22.63 1.77
N VAL A 290 5.28 -21.84 2.70
CA VAL A 290 5.96 -20.59 2.40
C VAL A 290 7.32 -20.55 3.08
N ILE A 291 8.31 -19.98 2.40
CA ILE A 291 9.62 -19.61 2.93
C ILE A 291 9.93 -18.15 2.61
N GLN A 292 10.91 -17.57 3.29
CA GLN A 292 11.44 -16.28 2.87
C GLN A 292 12.12 -16.40 1.50
N ILE A 293 11.97 -15.39 0.67
CA ILE A 293 12.67 -15.32 -0.62
C ILE A 293 14.18 -15.28 -0.34
N PRO A 294 15.01 -16.14 -0.95
CA PRO A 294 16.44 -16.13 -0.69
C PRO A 294 17.11 -14.92 -1.34
N GLY A 295 18.25 -14.47 -0.77
CA GLY A 295 19.12 -13.47 -1.41
C GLY A 295 20.11 -14.09 -2.40
N ILE A 296 20.83 -13.25 -3.15
CA ILE A 296 21.78 -13.68 -4.20
C ILE A 296 22.94 -14.52 -3.63
N ASP A 297 23.46 -14.13 -2.46
CA ASP A 297 24.55 -14.80 -1.77
C ASP A 297 24.09 -15.64 -0.57
N GLY A 298 22.80 -15.95 -0.52
CA GLY A 298 22.15 -16.63 0.63
C GLY A 298 21.52 -15.66 1.63
N GLY A 299 20.92 -16.26 2.68
CA GLY A 299 20.08 -15.53 3.61
C GLY A 299 18.73 -15.15 3.03
N SER A 300 17.97 -14.31 3.76
CA SER A 300 16.67 -13.81 3.33
C SER A 300 16.82 -12.49 2.57
N ALA A 301 16.20 -12.39 1.42
CA ALA A 301 16.03 -11.12 0.72
C ALA A 301 15.12 -10.19 1.53
N PRO A 302 15.42 -8.89 1.65
CA PRO A 302 14.47 -7.93 2.17
C PRO A 302 13.24 -7.86 1.24
N ALA A 303 12.06 -8.18 1.76
CA ALA A 303 10.81 -8.02 1.02
C ALA A 303 10.19 -6.63 1.32
N PRO A 304 9.38 -6.06 0.41
CA PRO A 304 8.78 -4.75 0.64
C PRO A 304 7.70 -4.78 1.73
N THR A 305 7.64 -3.75 2.55
CA THR A 305 6.46 -3.50 3.37
C THR A 305 5.33 -3.03 2.45
N GLY A 306 4.23 -3.75 2.49
CA GLY A 306 2.98 -3.41 1.83
C GLY A 306 1.86 -3.20 2.83
N GLY A 307 0.66 -3.05 2.32
CA GLY A 307 -0.54 -2.75 3.09
C GLY A 307 -1.00 -1.32 2.85
N GLU A 308 -2.24 -1.05 3.24
CA GLU A 308 -2.88 0.23 3.01
C GLU A 308 -2.99 1.03 4.29
N PHE A 309 -2.95 2.33 4.13
CA PHE A 309 -3.27 3.32 5.14
C PHE A 309 -4.73 3.77 4.99
N ILE A 310 -5.41 3.89 6.10
CA ILE A 310 -6.69 4.57 6.15
C ILE A 310 -6.42 6.04 6.46
N ALA A 311 -6.70 6.89 5.47
CA ALA A 311 -6.51 8.32 5.54
C ALA A 311 -7.84 9.07 5.61
N ILE A 312 -7.84 10.26 6.16
CA ILE A 312 -8.98 11.18 6.19
C ILE A 312 -8.68 12.31 5.21
N PRO A 313 -9.32 12.33 4.02
CA PRO A 313 -9.18 13.43 3.08
C PRO A 313 -9.67 14.76 3.63
N VAL A 314 -9.11 15.86 3.08
CA VAL A 314 -9.54 17.21 3.44
C VAL A 314 -11.01 17.43 3.03
N GLN A 315 -11.85 17.80 4.00
CA GLN A 315 -13.28 18.01 3.83
C GLN A 315 -13.67 19.48 3.93
N LYS A 316 -14.71 19.88 3.20
CA LYS A 316 -15.35 21.18 3.38
C LYS A 316 -16.15 21.25 4.68
N ASP A 317 -16.81 20.16 5.04
CA ASP A 317 -17.54 20.00 6.30
C ASP A 317 -16.65 19.35 7.35
N THR A 318 -15.97 20.17 8.13
CA THR A 318 -15.06 19.73 9.19
C THR A 318 -15.76 19.05 10.36
N SER A 319 -17.10 19.18 10.48
CA SER A 319 -17.86 18.50 11.54
C SER A 319 -17.86 16.97 11.41
N ARG A 320 -17.51 16.45 10.22
CA ARG A 320 -17.43 15.02 9.92
C ARG A 320 -16.15 14.35 10.45
N TYR A 321 -15.07 15.10 10.67
CA TYR A 321 -13.77 14.56 11.08
C TYR A 321 -13.81 13.71 12.34
N ALA A 322 -14.55 14.14 13.36
CA ALA A 322 -14.64 13.39 14.62
C ALA A 322 -15.24 11.98 14.45
N THR A 323 -16.19 11.81 13.54
CA THR A 323 -16.75 10.49 13.24
C THR A 323 -15.85 9.71 12.29
N SER A 324 -15.24 10.36 11.30
CA SER A 324 -14.23 9.74 10.41
C SER A 324 -13.08 9.17 11.23
N ALA A 325 -12.56 9.90 12.21
CA ALA A 325 -11.52 9.41 13.12
C ALA A 325 -11.96 8.13 13.87
N LYS A 326 -13.18 8.09 14.40
CA LYS A 326 -13.71 6.90 15.07
C LYS A 326 -13.87 5.69 14.15
N ILE A 327 -14.18 5.91 12.88
CA ILE A 327 -14.22 4.82 11.89
C ILE A 327 -12.79 4.30 11.67
N VAL A 328 -11.81 5.21 11.51
CA VAL A 328 -10.39 4.82 11.39
C VAL A 328 -9.96 4.01 12.61
N GLU A 329 -10.18 4.53 13.83
CA GLU A 329 -9.86 3.82 15.08
C GLU A 329 -10.47 2.41 15.11
N CYS A 330 -11.78 2.30 14.81
CA CYS A 330 -12.46 1.01 14.82
C CYS A 330 -11.89 0.01 13.84
N LEU A 331 -11.52 0.44 12.63
CA LEU A 331 -10.97 -0.42 11.58
C LEU A 331 -9.50 -0.80 11.81
N THR A 332 -8.77 0.00 12.59
CA THR A 332 -7.34 -0.20 12.85
C THR A 332 -7.03 -0.71 14.26
N GLU A 333 -8.00 -0.66 15.17
CA GLU A 333 -7.82 -1.15 16.54
C GLU A 333 -7.62 -2.67 16.59
N GLY A 334 -6.65 -3.11 17.37
CA GLY A 334 -6.35 -4.53 17.56
C GLY A 334 -5.85 -5.21 16.29
N SER A 335 -6.47 -6.32 15.89
CA SER A 335 -6.07 -7.11 14.71
C SER A 335 -7.22 -7.41 13.74
N ALA A 336 -8.45 -6.97 14.04
CA ALA A 336 -9.64 -7.40 13.29
C ALA A 336 -9.61 -6.92 11.83
N GLY A 337 -9.30 -5.66 11.55
CA GLY A 337 -9.19 -5.13 10.20
C GLY A 337 -8.05 -5.81 9.41
N ALA A 338 -6.87 -5.92 10.01
CA ALA A 338 -5.73 -6.61 9.41
C ALA A 338 -6.06 -8.07 9.08
N THR A 339 -6.64 -8.81 10.03
CA THR A 339 -7.04 -10.22 9.84
C THR A 339 -8.08 -10.36 8.72
N ALA A 340 -9.04 -9.43 8.63
CA ALA A 340 -10.05 -9.43 7.58
C ALA A 340 -9.47 -9.29 6.17
N LEU A 341 -8.29 -8.68 6.06
CA LEU A 341 -7.54 -8.52 4.82
C LEU A 341 -6.46 -9.59 4.59
N GLY A 342 -6.17 -10.43 5.59
CA GLY A 342 -5.06 -11.38 5.54
C GLY A 342 -3.70 -10.71 5.78
N TYR A 343 -3.69 -9.64 6.57
CA TYR A 343 -2.51 -8.83 6.89
C TYR A 343 -2.06 -9.05 8.33
N VAL A 344 -0.84 -8.66 8.63
CA VAL A 344 -0.30 -8.57 9.98
C VAL A 344 -0.77 -7.26 10.62
N ALA A 345 -1.23 -7.31 11.86
CA ALA A 345 -1.64 -6.13 12.60
C ALA A 345 -0.48 -5.12 12.74
N PRO A 346 -0.74 -3.82 12.63
CA PRO A 346 0.32 -2.81 12.60
C PRO A 346 0.94 -2.54 13.97
N THR A 347 0.26 -2.95 15.05
CA THR A 347 0.79 -2.85 16.41
C THR A 347 1.46 -4.16 16.82
N LYS A 348 2.51 -4.07 17.64
CA LYS A 348 3.18 -5.28 18.17
C LYS A 348 2.20 -6.18 18.93
N ALA A 349 1.34 -5.62 19.77
CA ALA A 349 0.38 -6.39 20.54
C ALA A 349 -0.62 -7.15 19.67
N GLY A 350 -1.12 -6.50 18.60
CA GLY A 350 -2.00 -7.14 17.63
C GLY A 350 -1.31 -8.25 16.85
N ALA A 351 -0.06 -8.02 16.41
CA ALA A 351 0.75 -9.00 15.71
C ALA A 351 1.07 -10.23 16.59
N ASP A 352 1.46 -10.00 17.84
CA ASP A 352 1.72 -11.08 18.82
C ASP A 352 0.45 -11.92 19.07
N ALA A 353 -0.73 -11.27 19.14
CA ALA A 353 -2.01 -11.95 19.31
C ALA A 353 -2.37 -12.80 18.07
N GLN A 354 -2.11 -12.31 16.86
CA GLN A 354 -2.29 -13.08 15.63
C GLN A 354 -1.35 -14.29 15.58
N ALA A 355 -0.07 -14.12 15.92
CA ALA A 355 0.89 -15.22 15.99
C ALA A 355 0.47 -16.30 17.00
N ALA A 356 0.01 -15.88 18.19
CA ALA A 356 -0.47 -16.81 19.21
C ALA A 356 -1.75 -17.58 18.81
N ALA A 357 -2.59 -17.00 17.97
CA ALA A 357 -3.82 -17.61 17.48
C ALA A 357 -3.60 -18.69 16.40
N ASN A 358 -2.43 -18.72 15.78
CA ASN A 358 -2.13 -19.66 14.69
C ASN A 358 -1.30 -20.85 15.17
N ALA A 359 -1.98 -21.97 15.50
CA ALA A 359 -1.32 -23.22 15.86
C ALA A 359 -0.43 -23.83 14.76
N ALA A 360 -0.59 -23.42 13.50
CA ALA A 360 0.19 -23.90 12.35
C ALA A 360 1.46 -23.07 12.09
N GLY A 361 1.72 -21.98 12.84
CA GLY A 361 2.90 -21.12 12.66
C GLY A 361 2.89 -20.19 11.45
N ALA A 362 1.86 -20.26 10.59
CA ALA A 362 1.80 -19.43 9.38
C ALA A 362 1.71 -17.92 9.71
N ASN A 363 0.93 -17.56 10.73
CA ASN A 363 0.88 -16.17 11.20
C ASN A 363 2.19 -15.74 11.83
N GLU A 364 2.90 -16.63 12.54
CA GLU A 364 4.23 -16.34 13.10
C GLU A 364 5.24 -16.05 11.99
N PHE A 365 5.23 -16.83 10.90
CA PHE A 365 6.05 -16.55 9.72
C PHE A 365 5.83 -15.13 9.18
N TRP A 366 4.57 -14.75 8.97
CA TRP A 366 4.24 -13.46 8.40
C TRP A 366 4.50 -12.29 9.35
N VAL A 367 4.27 -12.47 10.66
CA VAL A 367 4.64 -11.48 11.67
C VAL A 367 6.13 -11.19 11.61
N LYS A 368 6.96 -12.25 11.53
CA LYS A 368 8.41 -12.08 11.39
C LYS A 368 8.78 -11.44 10.04
N ALA A 369 8.20 -11.91 8.95
CA ALA A 369 8.49 -11.40 7.62
C ALA A 369 8.14 -9.91 7.47
N VAL A 370 7.01 -9.46 8.04
CA VAL A 370 6.61 -8.05 8.07
C VAL A 370 7.54 -7.23 8.97
N SER A 371 7.96 -7.78 10.12
CA SER A 371 8.92 -7.11 10.99
C SER A 371 10.28 -6.86 10.31
N ASP A 372 10.69 -7.78 9.43
CA ASP A 372 11.94 -7.69 8.66
C ASP A 372 11.78 -6.93 7.33
N ALA A 373 10.54 -6.56 6.96
CA ALA A 373 10.25 -5.94 5.69
C ALA A 373 10.79 -4.51 5.57
N LYS A 374 11.19 -4.12 4.36
CA LYS A 374 11.75 -2.80 4.05
C LYS A 374 10.68 -1.89 3.47
N PRO A 375 10.47 -0.68 4.02
CA PRO A 375 9.55 0.29 3.42
C PRO A 375 10.00 0.71 2.03
N ARG A 376 9.07 0.80 1.09
CA ARG A 376 9.33 1.21 -0.30
C ARG A 376 9.82 2.64 -0.41
N THR A 377 9.38 3.50 0.50
CA THR A 377 9.75 4.92 0.57
C THR A 377 10.94 5.20 1.48
N ALA A 378 11.62 4.15 1.99
CA ALA A 378 12.83 4.27 2.80
C ALA A 378 13.98 4.95 2.04
N ASP A 379 15.10 5.19 2.73
CA ASP A 379 16.32 5.77 2.16
C ASP A 379 16.09 7.20 1.60
N ASN A 380 15.17 7.96 2.22
CA ASN A 380 14.76 9.31 1.82
C ASN A 380 14.14 9.39 0.41
N LEU A 381 13.55 8.30 -0.05
CA LEU A 381 12.87 8.29 -1.35
C LEU A 381 11.54 9.04 -1.29
N GLY A 382 10.72 8.83 -0.26
CA GLY A 382 9.43 9.50 -0.14
C GLY A 382 8.63 9.47 -1.44
N THR A 383 8.19 10.63 -1.91
CA THR A 383 7.46 10.80 -3.18
C THR A 383 8.25 10.39 -4.43
N LYS A 384 9.58 10.39 -4.36
CA LYS A 384 10.46 9.96 -5.47
C LYS A 384 10.28 8.49 -5.81
N TYR A 385 9.88 7.67 -4.82
CA TYR A 385 9.67 6.25 -5.04
C TYR A 385 8.73 5.96 -6.20
N SER A 386 7.59 6.64 -6.28
CA SER A 386 6.61 6.41 -7.36
C SER A 386 7.19 6.64 -8.76
N VAL A 387 8.06 7.66 -8.91
CA VAL A 387 8.75 7.94 -10.18
C VAL A 387 9.74 6.84 -10.52
N ILE A 388 10.52 6.39 -9.53
CA ILE A 388 11.52 5.32 -9.70
C ILE A 388 10.83 3.99 -10.02
N SER A 389 9.76 3.66 -9.29
CA SER A 389 8.98 2.43 -9.50
C SER A 389 8.43 2.33 -10.92
N GLU A 390 7.91 3.45 -11.47
CA GLU A 390 7.43 3.50 -12.85
C GLU A 390 8.52 3.12 -13.86
N GLN A 391 9.73 3.61 -13.66
CA GLN A 391 10.84 3.26 -14.54
C GLN A 391 11.31 1.81 -14.32
N LEU A 392 11.23 1.31 -13.09
CA LEU A 392 11.64 -0.05 -12.75
C LEU A 392 10.69 -1.08 -13.39
N TYR A 393 9.36 -0.97 -13.19
CA TYR A 393 8.45 -1.93 -13.82
C TYR A 393 8.47 -1.83 -15.35
N THR A 394 8.71 -0.65 -15.92
CA THR A 394 8.89 -0.47 -17.36
C THR A 394 10.13 -1.24 -17.85
N ALA A 395 11.26 -1.14 -17.14
CA ALA A 395 12.46 -1.90 -17.48
C ALA A 395 12.25 -3.42 -17.36
N VAL A 396 11.55 -3.87 -16.31
CA VAL A 396 11.17 -5.28 -16.13
C VAL A 396 10.36 -5.77 -17.34
N GLN A 397 9.30 -5.06 -17.72
CA GLN A 397 8.45 -5.40 -18.86
C GLN A 397 9.24 -5.51 -20.17
N VAL A 398 10.08 -4.53 -20.46
CA VAL A 398 10.87 -4.49 -21.70
C VAL A 398 11.89 -5.61 -21.75
N ALA A 399 12.56 -5.92 -20.62
CA ALA A 399 13.55 -6.96 -20.58
C ALA A 399 12.92 -8.37 -20.66
N LEU A 400 11.87 -8.65 -19.90
CA LEU A 400 11.21 -9.95 -19.89
C LEU A 400 10.50 -10.27 -21.22
N SER A 401 9.98 -9.25 -21.91
CA SER A 401 9.39 -9.42 -23.25
C SER A 401 10.43 -9.65 -24.36
N GLY A 402 11.73 -9.50 -24.04
CA GLY A 402 12.82 -9.60 -25.02
C GLY A 402 13.02 -8.34 -25.87
N GLY A 403 12.38 -7.22 -25.50
CA GLY A 403 12.50 -5.94 -26.22
C GLY A 403 13.85 -5.25 -26.01
N SER A 404 14.57 -5.55 -24.92
CA SER A 404 15.90 -5.02 -24.61
C SER A 404 16.68 -5.98 -23.72
N SER A 405 18.00 -5.79 -23.63
CA SER A 405 18.79 -6.47 -22.61
C SER A 405 18.48 -5.92 -21.21
N PRO A 406 18.61 -6.68 -20.12
CA PRO A 406 18.48 -6.15 -18.75
C PRO A 406 19.35 -4.90 -18.51
N THR A 407 20.57 -4.90 -19.03
CA THR A 407 21.51 -3.78 -18.92
C THR A 407 20.98 -2.52 -19.61
N ASP A 408 20.51 -2.63 -20.83
CA ASP A 408 20.05 -1.46 -21.58
C ASP A 408 18.69 -0.95 -21.07
N ALA A 409 17.81 -1.86 -20.65
CA ALA A 409 16.53 -1.52 -20.05
C ALA A 409 16.72 -0.71 -18.74
N LEU A 410 17.63 -1.17 -17.87
CA LEU A 410 17.90 -0.48 -16.60
C LEU A 410 18.67 0.84 -16.77
N LYS A 411 19.57 0.93 -17.76
CA LYS A 411 20.20 2.21 -18.13
C LYS A 411 19.17 3.24 -18.61
N ALA A 412 18.23 2.82 -19.44
CA ALA A 412 17.15 3.69 -19.90
C ALA A 412 16.25 4.12 -18.72
N ALA A 413 15.90 3.19 -17.82
CA ALA A 413 15.13 3.46 -16.62
C ALA A 413 15.84 4.47 -15.70
N GLN A 414 17.15 4.30 -15.45
CA GLN A 414 17.94 5.24 -14.65
C GLN A 414 17.93 6.64 -15.25
N ALA A 415 18.17 6.75 -16.57
CA ALA A 415 18.17 8.04 -17.26
C ALA A 415 16.79 8.73 -17.17
N ALA A 416 15.70 7.96 -17.32
CA ALA A 416 14.34 8.48 -17.21
C ALA A 416 13.99 8.87 -15.76
N ALA A 417 14.37 8.08 -14.76
CA ALA A 417 14.17 8.42 -13.36
C ALA A 417 14.88 9.72 -12.97
N VAL A 418 16.16 9.88 -13.32
CA VAL A 418 16.92 11.13 -13.09
C VAL A 418 16.24 12.32 -13.75
N LYS A 419 15.82 12.19 -15.00
CA LYS A 419 15.13 13.25 -15.73
C LYS A 419 13.81 13.67 -15.07
N ASN A 420 13.03 12.70 -14.59
CA ASN A 420 11.70 12.96 -14.05
C ASN A 420 11.75 13.44 -12.58
N LEU A 421 12.86 13.24 -11.91
CA LEU A 421 13.09 13.75 -10.54
C LEU A 421 13.70 15.16 -10.49
N GLY A 422 14.15 15.71 -11.63
CA GLY A 422 14.75 17.05 -11.76
C GLY A 422 16.23 17.00 -11.49
#